data_dfc858b5b75eb7f804d3714a22c929f8
#
_entry.id   dfc858b5b75eb7f804d3714a22c929f8
#
_cell.length_a   1.000
_cell.length_b   1.000
_cell.length_c   1.000
_cell.angle_alpha   90.00
_cell.angle_beta   90.00
_cell.angle_gamma   90.00
#
_symmetry.space_group_name_H-M   'P 1'
#
loop_
_entity.id
_entity.type
_entity.pdbx_description
1 polymer ?
#
loop_
_entity_poly.entity_id
_entity_poly.type
_entity_poly.pdbx_seq_one_letter_code
_entity_poly.pdbx_strand_id
1 'polypeptide(L)'
;MNKALKALVLVAERLGGPGFAQKFLQVLVTCTPFWRQGPLRMARLCTKRRWFALATQIGEVGLQRNPGADGLRLVVADSYLAGRQFEAALHHAQQLIAEAPDSFDGFHIASESLQQLGRTEEAIQLLEQGLERCIAMGSTAGQGRSRHVQRHLQAFQKRAWFPLYSLWRAAVLAPATPQDLTPPEGALRFKPQAIQYWSQGTPPADVQALTARWNQLLQGLDLPPVRVFSQQAARVWIAAHQPDFLVAFDSAPHYAAESDVFRLAYAMGGDTFWIDSDLAPAAQASAVLALALRQDASLLFLKRKVPYLQSSAFVARAGCPYFQAMVEPLRGFDYADPQWAGTSRLHLIHDCSFGPATYAKALEQVCVDEGPAQACHEHLPLLQQIQFPTFRLSLFSGERLVVGAGKDLAYKRSSDNWKVWARS
;
A
#
# COMPACT_ATOMS: atom_id res chain seq x y z
N MET A 1 -22.29 -7.27 21.32
CA MET A 1 -23.09 -7.36 20.07
C MET A 1 -22.23 -7.54 18.81
N ASN A 2 -21.16 -6.74 18.55
CA ASN A 2 -20.26 -6.98 17.39
C ASN A 2 -19.57 -8.36 17.40
N LYS A 3 -19.22 -8.88 18.57
CA LYS A 3 -18.60 -10.21 18.70
C LYS A 3 -19.58 -11.33 18.34
N ALA A 4 -20.84 -11.21 18.77
CA ALA A 4 -21.90 -12.19 18.46
C ALA A 4 -22.20 -12.25 16.95
N LEU A 5 -22.38 -11.10 16.28
CA LEU A 5 -22.61 -11.05 14.84
C LEU A 5 -21.45 -11.68 14.06
N LYS A 6 -20.20 -11.37 14.44
CA LYS A 6 -19.02 -11.98 13.82
C LYS A 6 -18.98 -13.50 14.04
N ALA A 7 -19.33 -13.97 15.24
CA ALA A 7 -19.37 -15.39 15.55
C ALA A 7 -20.45 -16.10 14.72
N LEU A 8 -21.64 -15.54 14.61
CA LEU A 8 -22.72 -16.07 13.79
C LEU A 8 -22.34 -16.18 12.31
N VAL A 9 -21.70 -15.14 11.76
CA VAL A 9 -21.23 -15.18 10.36
C VAL A 9 -20.14 -16.21 10.16
N LEU A 10 -19.20 -16.35 11.12
CA LEU A 10 -18.17 -17.40 11.06
C LEU A 10 -18.77 -18.80 11.12
N VAL A 11 -19.81 -19.01 11.94
CA VAL A 11 -20.55 -20.29 11.98
C VAL A 11 -21.25 -20.53 10.64
N ALA A 12 -21.94 -19.53 10.09
CA ALA A 12 -22.60 -19.63 8.80
C ALA A 12 -21.61 -19.98 7.67
N GLU A 13 -20.40 -19.36 7.67
CA GLU A 13 -19.33 -19.69 6.71
C GLU A 13 -18.82 -21.11 6.85
N ARG A 14 -18.69 -21.61 8.09
CA ARG A 14 -18.29 -23.00 8.34
C ARG A 14 -19.33 -24.03 7.88
N LEU A 15 -20.61 -23.69 8.01
CA LEU A 15 -21.73 -24.58 7.67
C LEU A 15 -22.02 -24.64 6.17
N GLY A 16 -21.89 -23.54 5.46
CA GLY A 16 -22.30 -23.45 4.06
C GLY A 16 -21.44 -22.55 3.18
N GLY A 17 -20.26 -22.16 3.65
CA GLY A 17 -19.34 -21.29 2.92
C GLY A 17 -19.75 -19.81 2.87
N PRO A 18 -18.97 -18.98 2.16
CA PRO A 18 -19.21 -17.52 2.08
C PRO A 18 -20.58 -17.17 1.51
N GLY A 19 -21.07 -17.89 0.51
CA GLY A 19 -22.37 -17.65 -0.12
C GLY A 19 -23.55 -17.86 0.85
N PHE A 20 -23.47 -18.87 1.72
CA PHE A 20 -24.47 -19.11 2.76
C PHE A 20 -24.46 -17.98 3.81
N ALA A 21 -23.27 -17.55 4.23
CA ALA A 21 -23.13 -16.44 5.18
C ALA A 21 -23.67 -15.11 4.61
N GLN A 22 -23.51 -14.87 3.31
CA GLN A 22 -24.09 -13.70 2.62
C GLN A 22 -25.62 -13.75 2.62
N LYS A 23 -26.21 -14.89 2.24
CA LYS A 23 -27.68 -15.10 2.31
C LYS A 23 -28.22 -14.95 3.73
N PHE A 24 -27.51 -15.48 4.72
CA PHE A 24 -27.86 -15.31 6.12
C PHE A 24 -27.93 -13.84 6.53
N LEU A 25 -26.96 -13.00 6.14
CA LEU A 25 -26.98 -11.57 6.43
C LEU A 25 -28.11 -10.83 5.71
N GLN A 26 -28.42 -11.20 4.46
CA GLN A 26 -29.57 -10.65 3.74
C GLN A 26 -30.90 -10.92 4.46
N VAL A 27 -31.11 -12.16 4.88
CA VAL A 27 -32.28 -12.53 5.66
C VAL A 27 -32.30 -11.79 7.00
N LEU A 28 -31.19 -11.73 7.68
CA LEU A 28 -31.08 -11.08 8.99
C LEU A 28 -31.45 -9.59 8.92
N VAL A 29 -31.01 -8.84 7.92
CA VAL A 29 -31.37 -7.41 7.78
C VAL A 29 -32.85 -7.22 7.52
N THR A 30 -33.48 -8.14 6.79
CA THR A 30 -34.90 -8.11 6.48
C THR A 30 -35.76 -8.45 7.73
N CYS A 31 -35.34 -9.48 8.46
CA CYS A 31 -36.08 -9.99 9.64
C CYS A 31 -35.86 -9.17 10.92
N THR A 32 -34.93 -8.21 10.93
CA THR A 32 -34.64 -7.38 12.10
C THR A 32 -34.90 -5.88 11.87
N PRO A 33 -36.10 -5.46 11.45
CA PRO A 33 -36.38 -4.06 11.12
C PRO A 33 -36.24 -3.11 12.32
N PHE A 34 -36.39 -3.59 13.53
CA PHE A 34 -36.29 -2.79 14.76
C PHE A 34 -34.87 -2.57 15.24
N TRP A 35 -33.89 -3.25 14.66
CA TRP A 35 -32.48 -3.10 15.03
C TRP A 35 -31.88 -1.90 14.31
N ARG A 36 -32.06 -0.70 14.84
CA ARG A 36 -31.58 0.57 14.23
C ARG A 36 -30.11 0.57 13.81
N GLN A 37 -29.22 -0.06 14.57
CA GLN A 37 -27.81 -0.14 14.24
C GLN A 37 -27.42 -1.42 13.46
N GLY A 38 -28.38 -2.29 13.21
CA GLY A 38 -28.16 -3.56 12.51
C GLY A 38 -27.54 -3.38 11.13
N PRO A 39 -28.16 -2.60 10.24
CA PRO A 39 -27.66 -2.36 8.89
C PRO A 39 -26.22 -1.82 8.88
N LEU A 40 -25.92 -0.82 9.71
CA LEU A 40 -24.56 -0.25 9.82
C LEU A 40 -23.52 -1.31 10.22
N ARG A 41 -23.84 -2.15 11.20
CA ARG A 41 -22.91 -3.18 11.68
C ARG A 41 -22.72 -4.29 10.66
N MET A 42 -23.78 -4.70 9.99
CA MET A 42 -23.75 -5.70 8.94
C MET A 42 -23.01 -5.18 7.71
N ALA A 43 -23.31 -3.97 7.25
CA ALA A 43 -22.60 -3.34 6.12
C ALA A 43 -21.10 -3.21 6.40
N ARG A 44 -20.70 -2.70 7.59
CA ARG A 44 -19.29 -2.65 8.01
C ARG A 44 -18.61 -4.03 8.03
N LEU A 45 -19.34 -5.07 8.44
CA LEU A 45 -18.80 -6.43 8.43
C LEU A 45 -18.59 -6.92 6.99
N CYS A 46 -19.56 -6.66 6.11
CA CYS A 46 -19.49 -6.99 4.69
C CYS A 46 -18.33 -6.25 4.00
N THR A 47 -18.16 -4.94 4.24
CA THR A 47 -17.05 -4.16 3.72
C THR A 47 -15.70 -4.74 4.15
N LYS A 48 -15.55 -5.11 5.43
CA LYS A 48 -14.33 -5.78 5.93
C LYS A 48 -14.07 -7.13 5.30
N ARG A 49 -15.11 -7.82 4.85
CA ARG A 49 -15.03 -9.11 4.14
C ARG A 49 -15.02 -8.96 2.63
N ARG A 50 -15.07 -7.72 2.13
CA ARG A 50 -15.06 -7.38 0.70
C ARG A 50 -16.31 -7.84 -0.07
N TRP A 51 -17.36 -8.05 0.64
CA TRP A 51 -18.68 -8.31 0.06
C TRP A 51 -19.36 -6.97 -0.24
N PHE A 52 -18.75 -6.18 -1.13
CA PHE A 52 -19.16 -4.79 -1.37
C PHE A 52 -20.59 -4.69 -1.88
N ALA A 53 -20.96 -5.53 -2.84
CA ALA A 53 -22.33 -5.57 -3.34
C ALA A 53 -23.36 -5.87 -2.22
N LEU A 54 -23.02 -6.76 -1.29
CA LEU A 54 -23.87 -7.04 -0.14
C LEU A 54 -23.84 -5.90 0.87
N ALA A 55 -22.69 -5.25 1.07
CA ALA A 55 -22.55 -4.11 1.96
C ALA A 55 -23.44 -2.94 1.50
N THR A 56 -23.42 -2.62 0.20
CA THR A 56 -24.28 -1.59 -0.39
C THR A 56 -25.76 -1.97 -0.28
N GLN A 57 -26.12 -3.19 -0.65
CA GLN A 57 -27.52 -3.66 -0.56
C GLN A 57 -28.09 -3.58 0.86
N ILE A 58 -27.34 -4.06 1.86
CA ILE A 58 -27.73 -3.97 3.29
C ILE A 58 -27.80 -2.50 3.73
N GLY A 59 -26.84 -1.70 3.29
CA GLY A 59 -26.76 -0.28 3.62
C GLY A 59 -27.93 0.51 3.06
N GLU A 60 -28.31 0.28 1.80
CA GLU A 60 -29.45 0.93 1.15
C GLU A 60 -30.77 0.61 1.89
N VAL A 61 -31.00 -0.66 2.23
CA VAL A 61 -32.15 -1.05 3.06
C VAL A 61 -32.16 -0.30 4.39
N GLY A 62 -31.00 -0.11 5.00
CA GLY A 62 -30.86 0.65 6.24
C GLY A 62 -31.12 2.15 6.07
N LEU A 63 -30.66 2.76 4.97
CA LEU A 63 -30.89 4.17 4.64
C LEU A 63 -32.34 4.46 4.27
N GLN A 64 -33.04 3.55 3.60
CA GLN A 64 -34.49 3.66 3.37
C GLN A 64 -35.27 3.73 4.66
N ARG A 65 -34.82 3.03 5.71
CA ARG A 65 -35.46 3.04 7.04
C ARG A 65 -35.04 4.23 7.91
N ASN A 66 -33.85 4.75 7.70
CA ASN A 66 -33.27 5.86 8.44
C ASN A 66 -32.38 6.70 7.51
N PRO A 67 -32.96 7.63 6.73
CA PRO A 67 -32.24 8.45 5.77
C PRO A 67 -31.14 9.30 6.39
N GLY A 68 -31.30 9.79 7.63
CA GLY A 68 -30.32 10.61 8.35
C GLY A 68 -29.23 9.80 9.07
N ALA A 69 -28.93 8.57 8.65
CA ALA A 69 -27.90 7.75 9.28
C ALA A 69 -26.52 7.98 8.62
N ASP A 70 -25.86 9.12 8.90
CA ASP A 70 -24.59 9.53 8.29
C ASP A 70 -23.52 8.45 8.33
N GLY A 71 -23.36 7.80 9.48
CA GLY A 71 -22.38 6.71 9.62
C GLY A 71 -22.67 5.49 8.75
N LEU A 72 -23.93 5.26 8.38
CA LEU A 72 -24.32 4.21 7.43
C LEU A 72 -24.13 4.69 5.99
N ARG A 73 -24.49 5.92 5.68
CA ARG A 73 -24.28 6.54 4.37
C ARG A 73 -22.79 6.56 4.00
N LEU A 74 -21.91 6.88 4.97
CA LEU A 74 -20.47 6.80 4.79
C LEU A 74 -20.02 5.37 4.40
N VAL A 75 -20.51 4.34 5.09
CA VAL A 75 -20.16 2.94 4.78
C VAL A 75 -20.68 2.53 3.41
N VAL A 76 -21.84 3.01 3.00
CA VAL A 76 -22.44 2.75 1.68
C VAL A 76 -21.60 3.41 0.59
N ALA A 77 -21.33 4.71 0.72
CA ALA A 77 -20.49 5.46 -0.23
C ALA A 77 -19.11 4.81 -0.41
N ASP A 78 -18.49 4.45 0.72
CA ASP A 78 -17.21 3.77 0.77
C ASP A 78 -17.25 2.38 0.10
N SER A 79 -18.32 1.65 0.25
CA SER A 79 -18.51 0.33 -0.37
C SER A 79 -18.78 0.43 -1.86
N TYR A 80 -19.52 1.44 -2.32
CA TYR A 80 -19.69 1.73 -3.74
C TYR A 80 -18.37 2.13 -4.40
N LEU A 81 -17.59 3.01 -3.76
CA LEU A 81 -16.26 3.40 -4.25
C LEU A 81 -15.34 2.17 -4.36
N ALA A 82 -15.28 1.34 -3.31
CA ALA A 82 -14.50 0.11 -3.30
C ALA A 82 -14.99 -0.94 -4.32
N GLY A 83 -16.29 -0.96 -4.59
CA GLY A 83 -16.94 -1.78 -5.62
C GLY A 83 -16.87 -1.18 -7.03
N ARG A 84 -16.17 -0.04 -7.21
CA ARG A 84 -15.99 0.67 -8.47
C ARG A 84 -17.29 1.17 -9.12
N GLN A 85 -18.31 1.42 -8.32
CA GLN A 85 -19.57 2.03 -8.73
C GLN A 85 -19.51 3.53 -8.42
N PHE A 86 -18.72 4.25 -9.22
CA PHE A 86 -18.26 5.60 -8.91
C PHE A 86 -19.38 6.64 -8.89
N GLU A 87 -20.37 6.54 -9.78
CA GLU A 87 -21.54 7.42 -9.77
C GLU A 87 -22.37 7.25 -8.51
N ALA A 88 -22.62 6.01 -8.07
CA ALA A 88 -23.34 5.73 -6.85
C ALA A 88 -22.56 6.20 -5.62
N ALA A 89 -21.23 5.99 -5.60
CA ALA A 89 -20.36 6.49 -4.55
C ALA A 89 -20.41 8.02 -4.46
N LEU A 90 -20.34 8.71 -5.60
CA LEU A 90 -20.43 10.17 -5.71
C LEU A 90 -21.77 10.69 -5.19
N HIS A 91 -22.87 10.06 -5.58
CA HIS A 91 -24.21 10.43 -5.12
C HIS A 91 -24.33 10.38 -3.58
N HIS A 92 -23.92 9.28 -2.96
CA HIS A 92 -23.98 9.16 -1.50
C HIS A 92 -23.00 10.09 -0.79
N ALA A 93 -21.82 10.32 -1.37
CA ALA A 93 -20.85 11.26 -0.82
C ALA A 93 -21.33 12.71 -0.87
N GLN A 94 -22.01 13.12 -1.96
CA GLN A 94 -22.65 14.44 -2.06
C GLN A 94 -23.77 14.63 -1.02
N GLN A 95 -24.59 13.60 -0.79
CA GLN A 95 -25.58 13.63 0.28
C GLN A 95 -24.92 13.74 1.65
N LEU A 96 -23.80 13.03 1.89
CA LEU A 96 -23.04 13.11 3.13
C LEU A 96 -22.46 14.53 3.34
N ILE A 97 -21.98 15.19 2.29
CA ILE A 97 -21.51 16.58 2.35
C ILE A 97 -22.65 17.54 2.70
N ALA A 98 -23.86 17.30 2.17
CA ALA A 98 -25.02 18.14 2.44
C ALA A 98 -25.53 17.96 3.89
N GLU A 99 -25.57 16.73 4.39
CA GLU A 99 -26.08 16.39 5.72
C GLU A 99 -25.04 16.64 6.84
N ALA A 100 -23.75 16.44 6.57
CA ALA A 100 -22.64 16.61 7.50
C ALA A 100 -21.49 17.40 6.83
N PRO A 101 -21.66 18.71 6.61
CA PRO A 101 -20.73 19.53 5.85
C PRO A 101 -19.33 19.68 6.47
N ASP A 102 -19.20 19.36 7.75
CA ASP A 102 -17.95 19.27 8.51
C ASP A 102 -17.30 17.87 8.44
N SER A 103 -17.93 16.90 7.79
CA SER A 103 -17.35 15.60 7.55
C SER A 103 -16.44 15.60 6.32
N PHE A 104 -15.14 15.50 6.54
CA PHE A 104 -14.16 15.38 5.45
C PHE A 104 -14.36 14.11 4.60
N ASP A 105 -14.91 13.06 5.18
CA ASP A 105 -15.07 11.76 4.51
C ASP A 105 -15.95 11.87 3.24
N GLY A 106 -16.97 12.74 3.27
CA GLY A 106 -17.81 13.04 2.10
C GLY A 106 -17.01 13.66 0.96
N PHE A 107 -16.21 14.70 1.25
CA PHE A 107 -15.35 15.35 0.26
C PHE A 107 -14.31 14.39 -0.32
N HIS A 108 -13.72 13.55 0.51
CA HIS A 108 -12.74 12.56 0.09
C HIS A 108 -13.34 11.55 -0.89
N ILE A 109 -14.45 10.92 -0.54
CA ILE A 109 -15.10 9.91 -1.40
C ILE A 109 -15.61 10.55 -2.70
N ALA A 110 -16.20 11.75 -2.63
CA ALA A 110 -16.72 12.44 -3.80
C ALA A 110 -15.58 12.84 -4.76
N SER A 111 -14.50 13.42 -4.25
CA SER A 111 -13.36 13.82 -5.10
C SER A 111 -12.69 12.60 -5.75
N GLU A 112 -12.56 11.50 -5.04
CA GLU A 112 -12.01 10.27 -5.56
C GLU A 112 -12.93 9.66 -6.64
N SER A 113 -14.23 9.69 -6.41
CA SER A 113 -15.24 9.23 -7.39
C SER A 113 -15.21 10.08 -8.67
N LEU A 114 -15.17 11.42 -8.53
CA LEU A 114 -15.07 12.35 -9.66
C LEU A 114 -13.80 12.09 -10.47
N GLN A 115 -12.68 11.86 -9.82
CA GLN A 115 -11.43 11.52 -10.49
C GLN A 115 -11.54 10.22 -11.30
N GLN A 116 -12.13 9.18 -10.73
CA GLN A 116 -12.33 7.91 -11.42
C GLN A 116 -13.29 8.03 -12.62
N LEU A 117 -14.16 9.05 -12.61
CA LEU A 117 -15.05 9.41 -13.69
C LEU A 117 -14.41 10.36 -14.73
N GLY A 118 -13.13 10.73 -14.55
CA GLY A 118 -12.43 11.66 -15.43
C GLY A 118 -12.80 13.14 -15.22
N ARG A 119 -13.54 13.48 -14.16
CA ARG A 119 -14.05 14.83 -13.84
C ARG A 119 -13.11 15.55 -12.87
N THR A 120 -11.85 15.68 -13.27
CA THR A 120 -10.76 16.16 -12.39
C THR A 120 -10.97 17.60 -11.91
N GLU A 121 -11.45 18.50 -12.77
CA GLU A 121 -11.71 19.92 -12.44
C GLU A 121 -12.76 20.05 -11.35
N GLU A 122 -13.82 19.25 -11.42
CA GLU A 122 -14.87 19.22 -10.39
C GLU A 122 -14.35 18.65 -9.06
N ALA A 123 -13.46 17.65 -9.12
CA ALA A 123 -12.80 17.12 -7.93
C ALA A 123 -11.92 18.17 -7.23
N ILE A 124 -11.19 18.99 -8.00
CA ILE A 124 -10.39 20.12 -7.49
C ILE A 124 -11.29 21.15 -6.79
N GLN A 125 -12.33 21.62 -7.47
CA GLN A 125 -13.27 22.60 -6.90
C GLN A 125 -13.91 22.09 -5.60
N LEU A 126 -14.29 20.81 -5.58
CA LEU A 126 -14.86 20.19 -4.41
C LEU A 126 -13.89 20.14 -3.22
N LEU A 127 -12.61 19.82 -3.50
CA LEU A 127 -11.56 19.79 -2.47
C LEU A 127 -11.22 21.20 -1.95
N GLU A 128 -11.27 22.22 -2.79
CA GLU A 128 -11.11 23.63 -2.39
C GLU A 128 -12.21 24.04 -1.41
N GLN A 129 -13.47 23.73 -1.73
CA GLN A 129 -14.59 23.96 -0.81
C GLN A 129 -14.43 23.20 0.52
N GLY A 130 -13.97 21.94 0.46
CA GLY A 130 -13.70 21.13 1.64
C GLY A 130 -12.58 21.70 2.50
N LEU A 131 -11.55 22.27 1.88
CA LEU A 131 -10.45 22.92 2.57
C LEU A 131 -10.90 24.19 3.30
N GLU A 132 -11.63 25.06 2.62
CA GLU A 132 -12.20 26.29 3.21
C GLU A 132 -13.04 25.96 4.45
N ARG A 133 -13.90 24.95 4.35
CA ARG A 133 -14.72 24.51 5.50
C ARG A 133 -13.87 23.96 6.64
N CYS A 134 -12.85 23.15 6.36
CA CYS A 134 -11.94 22.63 7.40
C CYS A 134 -11.17 23.75 8.10
N ILE A 135 -10.78 24.80 7.39
CA ILE A 135 -10.10 25.98 7.95
C ILE A 135 -11.09 26.75 8.85
N ALA A 136 -12.31 26.97 8.38
CA ALA A 136 -13.35 27.70 9.13
C ALA A 136 -13.73 27.01 10.47
N MET A 137 -13.55 25.69 10.58
CA MET A 137 -13.82 24.97 11.83
C MET A 137 -12.88 25.30 12.99
N GLY A 138 -11.69 25.87 12.75
CA GLY A 138 -10.77 26.42 13.77
C GLY A 138 -10.25 25.44 14.85
N SER A 139 -10.62 24.17 14.82
CA SER A 139 -10.27 23.17 15.83
C SER A 139 -8.95 22.44 15.49
N THR A 140 -8.31 21.81 16.51
CA THR A 140 -7.15 20.93 16.29
C THR A 140 -7.45 19.77 15.35
N ALA A 141 -8.69 19.27 15.38
CA ALA A 141 -9.18 18.26 14.42
C ALA A 141 -9.28 18.86 13.00
N GLY A 142 -9.73 20.10 12.86
CA GLY A 142 -9.78 20.84 11.61
C GLY A 142 -8.39 21.05 10.99
N GLN A 143 -7.38 21.39 11.80
CA GLN A 143 -5.99 21.58 11.35
C GLN A 143 -5.36 20.27 10.81
N GLY A 144 -5.63 19.13 11.43
CA GLY A 144 -5.17 17.84 10.94
C GLY A 144 -5.84 17.45 9.62
N ARG A 145 -7.15 17.71 9.51
CA ARG A 145 -7.94 17.47 8.30
C ARG A 145 -7.54 18.41 7.16
N SER A 146 -7.34 19.70 7.44
CA SER A 146 -6.95 20.68 6.43
C SER A 146 -5.62 20.33 5.76
N ARG A 147 -4.62 19.84 6.52
CA ARG A 147 -3.35 19.34 5.95
C ARG A 147 -3.55 18.16 5.02
N HIS A 148 -4.47 17.26 5.33
CA HIS A 148 -4.77 16.12 4.49
C HIS A 148 -5.49 16.54 3.20
N VAL A 149 -6.50 17.40 3.30
CA VAL A 149 -7.20 17.99 2.14
C VAL A 149 -6.23 18.77 1.25
N GLN A 150 -5.39 19.61 1.85
CA GLN A 150 -4.42 20.42 1.10
C GLN A 150 -3.44 19.56 0.30
N ARG A 151 -3.02 18.43 0.86
CA ARG A 151 -2.14 17.48 0.16
C ARG A 151 -2.85 16.84 -1.04
N HIS A 152 -4.10 16.43 -0.87
CA HIS A 152 -4.91 15.91 -1.98
C HIS A 152 -5.14 16.99 -3.05
N LEU A 153 -5.53 18.19 -2.64
CA LEU A 153 -5.75 19.30 -3.56
C LEU A 153 -4.50 19.62 -4.40
N GLN A 154 -3.34 19.71 -3.75
CA GLN A 154 -2.07 19.92 -4.46
C GLN A 154 -1.78 18.81 -5.49
N ALA A 155 -2.03 17.55 -5.13
CA ALA A 155 -1.84 16.42 -6.03
C ALA A 155 -2.78 16.50 -7.25
N PHE A 156 -4.04 16.90 -7.05
CA PHE A 156 -5.00 17.09 -8.14
C PHE A 156 -4.62 18.28 -9.05
N GLN A 157 -4.29 19.42 -8.46
CA GLN A 157 -3.89 20.64 -9.21
C GLN A 157 -2.66 20.42 -10.08
N LYS A 158 -1.70 19.64 -9.60
CA LYS A 158 -0.51 19.27 -10.35
C LYS A 158 -0.78 18.16 -11.39
N ARG A 159 -2.02 17.67 -11.49
CA ARG A 159 -2.40 16.48 -12.28
C ARG A 159 -1.54 15.25 -11.94
N ALA A 160 -0.91 15.30 -10.79
CA ALA A 160 -0.08 14.26 -10.20
C ALA A 160 -0.87 13.37 -9.24
N TRP A 161 -2.19 13.56 -9.16
CA TRP A 161 -3.00 12.76 -8.27
C TRP A 161 -2.99 11.32 -8.73
N PHE A 162 -2.50 10.52 -7.83
CA PHE A 162 -2.46 9.10 -7.98
C PHE A 162 -3.49 8.51 -7.01
N PRO A 163 -4.45 7.73 -7.44
CA PRO A 163 -5.47 7.17 -6.56
C PRO A 163 -4.87 6.05 -5.70
N LEU A 164 -3.78 6.36 -4.96
CA LEU A 164 -3.06 5.38 -4.15
C LEU A 164 -4.00 4.66 -3.17
N TYR A 165 -5.00 5.37 -2.68
CA TYR A 165 -5.99 4.81 -1.77
C TYR A 165 -6.98 3.88 -2.51
N SER A 166 -7.49 4.26 -3.67
CA SER A 166 -8.35 3.41 -4.51
C SER A 166 -7.60 2.21 -5.05
N LEU A 167 -6.36 2.43 -5.48
CA LEU A 167 -5.48 1.35 -5.92
C LEU A 167 -5.15 0.40 -4.77
N TRP A 168 -4.85 0.93 -3.60
CA TRP A 168 -4.66 0.13 -2.40
C TRP A 168 -5.92 -0.67 -2.06
N ARG A 169 -7.10 -0.05 -2.10
CA ARG A 169 -8.36 -0.76 -1.90
C ARG A 169 -8.54 -1.87 -2.91
N ALA A 170 -8.38 -1.59 -4.18
CA ALA A 170 -8.55 -2.60 -5.21
C ALA A 170 -7.50 -3.72 -5.10
N ALA A 171 -6.22 -3.40 -4.90
CA ALA A 171 -5.16 -4.38 -4.80
C ALA A 171 -5.21 -5.22 -3.51
N VAL A 172 -5.56 -4.60 -2.37
CA VAL A 172 -5.62 -5.27 -1.07
C VAL A 172 -6.94 -5.96 -0.86
N LEU A 173 -8.01 -5.44 -1.44
CA LEU A 173 -9.36 -5.90 -1.20
C LEU A 173 -9.90 -6.87 -2.26
N ALA A 174 -9.31 -6.98 -3.43
CA ALA A 174 -9.76 -7.95 -4.43
C ALA A 174 -9.65 -9.38 -3.90
N PRO A 175 -10.72 -10.17 -3.88
CA PRO A 175 -10.65 -11.58 -3.56
C PRO A 175 -9.86 -12.27 -4.68
N ALA A 176 -8.60 -12.67 -4.39
CA ALA A 176 -7.87 -13.47 -5.34
C ALA A 176 -8.38 -14.90 -5.31
N THR A 177 -8.84 -15.38 -6.42
CA THR A 177 -8.92 -16.81 -6.65
C THR A 177 -7.55 -17.33 -7.12
N PRO A 178 -7.21 -18.59 -6.91
CA PRO A 178 -5.99 -19.15 -7.47
C PRO A 178 -5.89 -18.98 -9.00
N GLN A 179 -7.02 -18.96 -9.70
CA GLN A 179 -7.10 -18.77 -11.15
C GLN A 179 -6.64 -17.37 -11.59
N ASP A 180 -6.84 -16.36 -10.75
CA ASP A 180 -6.45 -14.97 -11.05
C ASP A 180 -4.92 -14.76 -11.05
N LEU A 181 -4.17 -15.75 -10.58
CA LEU A 181 -2.70 -15.75 -10.50
C LEU A 181 -2.03 -16.64 -11.55
N THR A 182 -2.77 -17.11 -12.54
CA THR A 182 -2.14 -17.83 -13.64
C THR A 182 -1.30 -16.85 -14.46
N PRO A 183 0.04 -16.95 -14.41
CA PRO A 183 0.87 -16.06 -15.18
C PRO A 183 0.57 -16.25 -16.67
N PRO A 184 0.58 -15.19 -17.48
CA PRO A 184 0.50 -15.32 -18.92
C PRO A 184 1.62 -16.23 -19.41
N GLU A 185 1.36 -17.03 -20.45
CA GLU A 185 2.40 -17.85 -21.07
C GLU A 185 3.51 -16.97 -21.66
N GLY A 186 4.72 -17.47 -21.67
CA GLY A 186 5.86 -16.79 -22.25
C GLY A 186 7.08 -16.69 -21.33
N ALA A 187 8.20 -16.29 -21.91
CA ALA A 187 9.46 -16.08 -21.19
C ALA A 187 9.41 -14.83 -20.31
N LEU A 188 10.23 -14.82 -19.25
CA LEU A 188 10.46 -13.61 -18.45
C LEU A 188 11.13 -12.55 -19.33
N ARG A 189 10.65 -11.32 -19.27
CA ARG A 189 11.21 -10.20 -20.04
C ARG A 189 12.51 -9.65 -19.43
N PHE A 190 12.69 -9.85 -18.14
CA PHE A 190 13.94 -9.55 -17.46
C PHE A 190 14.14 -10.48 -16.25
N LYS A 191 15.40 -10.58 -15.80
CA LYS A 191 15.80 -11.48 -14.71
C LYS A 191 16.53 -10.65 -13.64
N PRO A 192 15.81 -10.14 -12.63
CA PRO A 192 16.44 -9.34 -11.58
C PRO A 192 17.34 -10.18 -10.69
N GLN A 193 18.44 -9.59 -10.22
CA GLN A 193 19.23 -10.16 -9.15
C GLN A 193 18.49 -9.99 -7.83
N ALA A 194 18.14 -11.09 -7.19
CA ALA A 194 17.59 -11.06 -5.83
C ALA A 194 18.72 -10.74 -4.83
N ILE A 195 18.47 -9.77 -3.95
CA ILE A 195 19.45 -9.33 -2.96
C ILE A 195 18.85 -9.20 -1.57
N GLN A 196 19.70 -9.45 -0.56
CA GLN A 196 19.44 -9.22 0.86
C GLN A 196 20.63 -8.49 1.47
N TYR A 197 20.40 -7.79 2.56
CA TYR A 197 21.44 -7.13 3.36
C TYR A 197 21.46 -7.73 4.77
N TRP A 198 22.68 -8.04 5.24
CA TRP A 198 22.95 -8.49 6.59
C TRP A 198 24.26 -7.90 7.07
N SER A 199 24.21 -6.83 7.87
CA SER A 199 25.37 -6.03 8.28
C SER A 199 26.46 -6.81 8.99
N GLN A 200 26.09 -7.81 9.78
CA GLN A 200 26.93 -8.53 10.70
C GLN A 200 27.67 -9.75 10.08
N GLY A 201 27.81 -9.78 8.76
CA GLY A 201 28.52 -10.85 8.05
C GLY A 201 27.64 -12.05 7.71
N THR A 202 27.83 -13.19 8.37
CA THR A 202 27.01 -14.39 8.08
C THR A 202 25.66 -14.35 8.81
N PRO A 203 24.53 -14.41 8.13
CA PRO A 203 23.24 -14.48 8.76
C PRO A 203 23.10 -15.71 9.68
N PRO A 204 22.34 -15.64 10.78
CA PRO A 204 22.07 -16.79 11.62
C PRO A 204 21.24 -17.87 10.90
N ALA A 205 21.25 -19.09 11.41
CA ALA A 205 20.68 -20.27 10.73
C ALA A 205 19.19 -20.12 10.37
N ASP A 206 18.42 -19.46 11.23
CA ASP A 206 16.99 -19.17 11.01
C ASP A 206 16.77 -18.21 9.82
N VAL A 207 17.62 -17.19 9.66
CA VAL A 207 17.63 -16.29 8.51
C VAL A 207 18.12 -17.01 7.24
N GLN A 208 19.17 -17.83 7.34
CA GLN A 208 19.65 -18.64 6.22
C GLN A 208 18.57 -19.58 5.69
N ALA A 209 17.76 -20.17 6.58
CA ALA A 209 16.63 -21.00 6.18
C ALA A 209 15.58 -20.23 5.36
N LEU A 210 15.34 -18.95 5.65
CA LEU A 210 14.46 -18.10 4.83
C LEU A 210 15.05 -17.84 3.45
N THR A 211 16.35 -17.51 3.40
CA THR A 211 17.08 -17.32 2.14
C THR A 211 17.05 -18.57 1.27
N ALA A 212 17.20 -19.74 1.86
CA ALA A 212 17.12 -21.04 1.14
C ALA A 212 15.72 -21.26 0.51
N ARG A 213 14.64 -20.88 1.20
CA ARG A 213 13.28 -20.93 0.64
C ARG A 213 13.11 -20.00 -0.55
N TRP A 214 13.69 -18.80 -0.50
CA TRP A 214 13.72 -17.90 -1.65
C TRP A 214 14.51 -18.48 -2.81
N ASN A 215 15.69 -19.08 -2.56
CA ASN A 215 16.52 -19.70 -3.59
C ASN A 215 15.77 -20.84 -4.31
N GLN A 216 15.02 -21.66 -3.57
CA GLN A 216 14.19 -22.71 -4.16
C GLN A 216 13.10 -22.12 -5.08
N LEU A 217 12.43 -21.03 -4.66
CA LEU A 217 11.43 -20.35 -5.48
C LEU A 217 12.06 -19.75 -6.74
N LEU A 218 13.19 -19.04 -6.59
CA LEU A 218 13.89 -18.38 -7.70
C LEU A 218 14.41 -19.40 -8.72
N GLN A 219 14.92 -20.54 -8.27
CA GLN A 219 15.33 -21.64 -9.14
C GLN A 219 14.15 -22.15 -9.98
N GLY A 220 12.96 -22.26 -9.41
CA GLY A 220 11.74 -22.65 -10.14
C GLY A 220 11.30 -21.65 -11.20
N LEU A 221 11.80 -20.42 -11.14
CA LEU A 221 11.58 -19.35 -12.13
C LEU A 221 12.77 -19.11 -13.06
N ASP A 222 13.80 -19.93 -12.99
CA ASP A 222 15.06 -19.72 -13.73
C ASP A 222 15.69 -18.36 -13.46
N LEU A 223 15.67 -17.94 -12.19
CA LEU A 223 16.27 -16.69 -11.68
C LEU A 223 17.53 -17.00 -10.87
N PRO A 224 18.51 -16.05 -10.83
CA PRO A 224 19.70 -16.23 -10.03
C PRO A 224 19.36 -16.30 -8.53
N PRO A 225 20.17 -17.05 -7.74
CA PRO A 225 19.96 -17.14 -6.30
C PRO A 225 20.11 -15.79 -5.61
N VAL A 226 19.60 -15.70 -4.40
CA VAL A 226 19.74 -14.51 -3.55
C VAL A 226 21.22 -14.25 -3.25
N ARG A 227 21.67 -13.03 -3.52
CA ARG A 227 22.96 -12.53 -3.10
C ARG A 227 22.81 -11.78 -1.78
N VAL A 228 23.47 -12.26 -0.74
CA VAL A 228 23.49 -11.60 0.56
C VAL A 228 24.71 -10.71 0.66
N PHE A 229 24.49 -9.44 1.01
CA PHE A 229 25.57 -8.46 1.17
C PHE A 229 25.80 -8.19 2.66
N SER A 230 27.08 -8.29 3.09
CA SER A 230 27.52 -7.73 4.38
C SER A 230 27.68 -6.21 4.25
N GLN A 231 27.85 -5.52 5.38
CA GLN A 231 28.12 -4.08 5.40
C GLN A 231 29.32 -3.71 4.51
N GLN A 232 30.44 -4.42 4.67
CA GLN A 232 31.64 -4.19 3.88
C GLN A 232 31.40 -4.43 2.38
N ALA A 233 30.70 -5.50 2.02
CA ALA A 233 30.40 -5.82 0.62
C ALA A 233 29.46 -4.78 0.00
N ALA A 234 28.45 -4.32 0.75
CA ALA A 234 27.54 -3.28 0.32
C ALA A 234 28.27 -1.94 0.13
N ARG A 235 29.13 -1.55 1.08
CA ARG A 235 29.94 -0.35 1.00
C ARG A 235 30.87 -0.34 -0.24
N VAL A 236 31.56 -1.45 -0.48
CA VAL A 236 32.42 -1.62 -1.66
C VAL A 236 31.61 -1.49 -2.94
N TRP A 237 30.44 -2.12 -2.98
CA TRP A 237 29.55 -2.04 -4.14
C TRP A 237 29.06 -0.60 -4.39
N ILE A 238 28.61 0.11 -3.33
CA ILE A 238 28.17 1.52 -3.41
C ILE A 238 29.31 2.38 -3.94
N ALA A 239 30.50 2.26 -3.36
CA ALA A 239 31.67 3.05 -3.78
C ALA A 239 32.02 2.87 -5.27
N ALA A 240 31.85 1.65 -5.79
CA ALA A 240 32.17 1.33 -7.18
C ALA A 240 31.08 1.74 -8.19
N HIS A 241 29.78 1.72 -7.78
CA HIS A 241 28.67 1.86 -8.73
C HIS A 241 27.78 3.08 -8.48
N GLN A 242 27.69 3.54 -7.24
CA GLN A 242 26.79 4.61 -6.81
C GLN A 242 27.42 5.48 -5.70
N PRO A 243 28.58 6.11 -5.96
CA PRO A 243 29.37 6.80 -4.92
C PRO A 243 28.62 7.92 -4.21
N ASP A 244 27.63 8.54 -4.86
CA ASP A 244 26.82 9.61 -4.28
C ASP A 244 26.02 9.17 -3.02
N PHE A 245 25.84 7.87 -2.81
CA PHE A 245 25.16 7.32 -1.63
C PHE A 245 26.11 6.91 -0.50
N LEU A 246 27.42 7.07 -0.69
CA LEU A 246 28.39 6.59 0.29
C LEU A 246 28.31 7.35 1.61
N VAL A 247 28.11 8.66 1.56
CA VAL A 247 27.93 9.49 2.75
C VAL A 247 26.70 9.03 3.55
N ALA A 248 25.58 8.83 2.89
CA ALA A 248 24.34 8.36 3.55
C ALA A 248 24.52 6.95 4.14
N PHE A 249 25.24 6.08 3.47
CA PHE A 249 25.51 4.72 3.97
C PHE A 249 26.44 4.73 5.18
N ASP A 250 27.56 5.48 5.09
CA ASP A 250 28.59 5.51 6.13
C ASP A 250 28.15 6.27 7.39
N SER A 251 27.28 7.29 7.26
CA SER A 251 26.73 8.05 8.37
C SER A 251 25.44 7.45 8.96
N ALA A 252 24.92 6.37 8.38
CA ALA A 252 23.68 5.77 8.82
C ALA A 252 23.74 5.33 10.31
N PRO A 253 22.79 5.76 11.16
CA PRO A 253 22.90 5.56 12.60
C PRO A 253 22.61 4.11 13.04
N HIS A 254 22.17 3.27 12.14
CA HIS A 254 21.79 1.88 12.41
C HIS A 254 21.77 1.06 11.13
N TYR A 255 22.03 -0.24 11.20
CA TYR A 255 22.05 -1.14 10.05
C TYR A 255 20.71 -1.18 9.27
N ALA A 256 19.58 -0.83 9.90
CA ALA A 256 18.31 -0.70 9.18
C ALA A 256 18.33 0.50 8.22
N ALA A 257 18.94 1.62 8.61
CA ALA A 257 19.13 2.76 7.73
C ALA A 257 20.16 2.47 6.63
N GLU A 258 21.27 1.78 6.97
CA GLU A 258 22.23 1.28 5.95
C GLU A 258 21.52 0.40 4.91
N SER A 259 20.64 -0.50 5.38
CA SER A 259 19.83 -1.36 4.53
C SER A 259 18.89 -0.54 3.61
N ASP A 260 18.30 0.53 4.13
CA ASP A 260 17.43 1.43 3.36
C ASP A 260 18.20 2.16 2.26
N VAL A 261 19.40 2.65 2.56
CA VAL A 261 20.30 3.27 1.59
C VAL A 261 20.75 2.25 0.54
N PHE A 262 21.25 1.09 0.98
CA PHE A 262 21.80 0.09 0.09
C PHE A 262 20.77 -0.47 -0.89
N ARG A 263 19.55 -0.79 -0.43
CA ARG A 263 18.49 -1.33 -1.31
C ARG A 263 18.16 -0.40 -2.47
N LEU A 264 18.16 0.91 -2.22
CA LEU A 264 17.83 1.91 -3.22
C LEU A 264 19.03 2.20 -4.13
N ALA A 265 20.23 2.32 -3.57
CA ALA A 265 21.44 2.45 -4.36
C ALA A 265 21.62 1.27 -5.33
N TYR A 266 21.35 0.04 -4.85
CA TYR A 266 21.46 -1.15 -5.69
C TYR A 266 20.39 -1.18 -6.80
N ALA A 267 19.16 -0.75 -6.50
CA ALA A 267 18.08 -0.65 -7.48
C ALA A 267 18.38 0.31 -8.64
N MET A 268 19.29 1.29 -8.42
CA MET A 268 19.76 2.19 -9.47
C MET A 268 20.81 1.55 -10.40
N GLY A 269 21.50 0.54 -9.91
CA GLY A 269 22.58 -0.12 -10.66
C GLY A 269 22.12 -1.21 -11.62
N GLY A 270 20.89 -1.70 -11.51
CA GLY A 270 20.40 -2.78 -12.36
C GLY A 270 19.05 -3.35 -11.94
N ASP A 271 18.59 -4.35 -12.70
CA ASP A 271 17.36 -5.08 -12.37
C ASP A 271 17.51 -5.78 -11.02
N THR A 272 16.69 -5.40 -10.06
CA THR A 272 16.83 -5.78 -8.66
C THR A 272 15.55 -6.39 -8.11
N PHE A 273 15.66 -7.48 -7.37
CA PHE A 273 14.61 -7.96 -6.48
C PHE A 273 15.08 -7.85 -5.03
N TRP A 274 14.63 -6.81 -4.34
CA TRP A 274 14.93 -6.62 -2.91
C TRP A 274 14.02 -7.47 -2.03
N ILE A 275 14.60 -8.10 -1.01
CA ILE A 275 13.89 -8.89 -0.01
C ILE A 275 14.53 -8.65 1.36
N ASP A 276 13.77 -8.11 2.32
CA ASP A 276 14.26 -8.04 3.72
C ASP A 276 14.56 -9.45 4.25
N SER A 277 15.64 -9.59 5.01
CA SER A 277 16.15 -10.89 5.49
C SER A 277 15.21 -11.65 6.42
N ASP A 278 14.19 -10.97 6.96
CA ASP A 278 13.18 -11.54 7.86
C ASP A 278 11.88 -11.98 7.16
N LEU A 279 11.90 -12.04 5.84
CA LEU A 279 10.74 -12.39 5.03
C LEU A 279 10.88 -13.80 4.43
N ALA A 280 9.79 -14.55 4.49
CA ALA A 280 9.63 -15.80 3.75
C ALA A 280 8.79 -15.59 2.49
N PRO A 281 8.96 -16.39 1.43
CA PRO A 281 8.03 -16.37 0.30
C PRO A 281 6.64 -16.85 0.75
N ALA A 282 5.60 -16.13 0.33
CA ALA A 282 4.21 -16.57 0.48
C ALA A 282 3.89 -17.69 -0.52
N ALA A 283 2.80 -18.40 -0.30
CA ALA A 283 2.38 -19.51 -1.19
C ALA A 283 2.19 -19.07 -2.66
N GLN A 284 1.86 -17.80 -2.90
CA GLN A 284 1.60 -17.27 -4.24
C GLN A 284 2.80 -16.48 -4.81
N ALA A 285 3.92 -16.42 -4.10
CA ALA A 285 5.07 -15.59 -4.45
C ALA A 285 5.61 -15.88 -5.86
N SER A 286 5.70 -17.14 -6.25
CA SER A 286 6.19 -17.54 -7.59
C SER A 286 5.29 -16.99 -8.70
N ALA A 287 3.98 -17.13 -8.58
CA ALA A 287 3.03 -16.64 -9.59
C ALA A 287 3.05 -15.10 -9.70
N VAL A 288 3.08 -14.41 -8.56
CA VAL A 288 3.16 -12.94 -8.51
C VAL A 288 4.43 -12.42 -9.17
N LEU A 289 5.56 -13.03 -8.84
CA LEU A 289 6.85 -12.63 -9.38
C LEU A 289 6.92 -12.89 -10.89
N ALA A 290 6.54 -14.09 -11.33
CA ALA A 290 6.48 -14.42 -12.75
C ALA A 290 5.61 -13.47 -13.55
N LEU A 291 4.44 -13.09 -12.99
CA LEU A 291 3.54 -12.15 -13.64
C LEU A 291 4.20 -10.79 -13.88
N ALA A 292 4.81 -10.18 -12.85
CA ALA A 292 5.48 -8.90 -12.98
C ALA A 292 6.65 -8.94 -13.96
N LEU A 293 7.48 -9.99 -13.88
CA LEU A 293 8.66 -10.14 -14.75
C LEU A 293 8.30 -10.38 -16.23
N ARG A 294 7.15 -10.99 -16.51
CA ARG A 294 6.64 -11.16 -17.88
C ARG A 294 6.05 -9.88 -18.46
N GLN A 295 5.60 -8.97 -17.61
CA GLN A 295 5.00 -7.71 -18.02
C GLN A 295 6.00 -6.55 -18.16
N ASP A 296 7.30 -6.80 -17.91
CA ASP A 296 8.36 -5.79 -17.93
C ASP A 296 8.05 -4.61 -17.01
N ALA A 297 7.56 -4.89 -15.82
CA ALA A 297 7.11 -3.90 -14.87
C ALA A 297 7.91 -3.96 -13.56
N SER A 298 8.24 -2.80 -12.99
CA SER A 298 8.66 -2.74 -11.60
C SER A 298 7.50 -3.11 -10.69
N LEU A 299 7.76 -3.86 -9.63
CA LEU A 299 6.74 -4.38 -8.74
C LEU A 299 6.87 -3.76 -7.36
N LEU A 300 5.81 -3.11 -6.92
CA LEU A 300 5.71 -2.49 -5.60
C LEU A 300 4.62 -3.17 -4.78
N PHE A 301 4.83 -3.25 -3.47
CA PHE A 301 3.90 -3.90 -2.56
C PHE A 301 3.18 -2.90 -1.67
N LEU A 302 1.90 -3.12 -1.51
CA LEU A 302 1.03 -2.35 -0.63
C LEU A 302 0.81 -3.09 0.69
N LYS A 303 0.84 -2.37 1.79
CA LYS A 303 0.46 -2.94 3.09
C LYS A 303 -1.06 -3.10 3.20
N ARG A 304 -1.49 -4.22 3.79
CA ARG A 304 -2.92 -4.53 3.93
C ARG A 304 -3.69 -3.58 4.84
N LYS A 305 -3.06 -3.10 5.90
CA LYS A 305 -3.77 -2.34 6.95
C LYS A 305 -3.80 -0.84 6.71
N VAL A 306 -2.92 -0.34 5.88
CA VAL A 306 -2.72 1.10 5.64
C VAL A 306 -2.32 1.32 4.19
N PRO A 307 -2.78 2.41 3.57
CA PRO A 307 -2.56 2.70 2.15
C PRO A 307 -1.16 3.27 1.92
N TYR A 308 -0.12 2.47 2.16
CA TYR A 308 1.22 2.87 1.80
C TYR A 308 2.06 1.71 1.26
N LEU A 309 3.05 2.08 0.47
CA LEU A 309 3.96 1.15 -0.16
C LEU A 309 4.89 0.52 0.90
N GLN A 310 5.20 -0.75 0.69
CA GLN A 310 6.05 -1.53 1.57
C GLN A 310 7.47 -1.53 1.02
N SER A 311 8.43 -1.13 1.85
CA SER A 311 9.86 -1.10 1.48
C SER A 311 10.57 -2.45 1.65
N SER A 312 9.96 -3.38 2.37
CA SER A 312 10.60 -4.64 2.76
C SER A 312 10.77 -5.64 1.61
N ALA A 313 10.05 -5.46 0.50
CA ALA A 313 10.27 -6.18 -0.74
C ALA A 313 9.81 -5.34 -1.93
N PHE A 314 10.53 -5.40 -3.05
CA PHE A 314 10.15 -4.80 -4.32
C PHE A 314 10.95 -5.39 -5.48
N VAL A 315 10.45 -5.24 -6.69
CA VAL A 315 11.23 -5.48 -7.91
C VAL A 315 11.44 -4.15 -8.62
N ALA A 316 12.67 -3.77 -8.82
CA ALA A 316 13.06 -2.59 -9.59
C ALA A 316 13.57 -2.99 -10.97
N ARG A 317 13.00 -2.40 -12.00
CA ARG A 317 13.54 -2.43 -13.35
C ARG A 317 14.65 -1.38 -13.46
N ALA A 318 15.77 -1.72 -14.08
CA ALA A 318 16.85 -0.77 -14.30
C ALA A 318 16.37 0.50 -14.99
N GLY A 319 16.79 1.65 -14.50
CA GLY A 319 16.42 2.95 -15.05
C GLY A 319 14.98 3.39 -14.80
N CYS A 320 14.21 2.70 -13.96
CA CYS A 320 12.84 3.06 -13.65
C CYS A 320 12.77 4.45 -12.96
N PRO A 321 12.10 5.44 -13.55
CA PRO A 321 12.00 6.82 -13.02
C PRO A 321 11.47 6.91 -11.59
N TYR A 322 10.59 5.99 -11.21
CA TYR A 322 10.08 5.92 -9.84
C TYR A 322 11.21 5.71 -8.81
N PHE A 323 12.13 4.77 -9.08
CA PHE A 323 13.26 4.54 -8.18
C PHE A 323 14.26 5.69 -8.23
N GLN A 324 14.43 6.37 -9.38
CA GLN A 324 15.23 7.59 -9.48
C GLN A 324 14.68 8.69 -8.58
N ALA A 325 13.37 8.96 -8.64
CA ALA A 325 12.72 9.93 -7.76
C ALA A 325 12.82 9.55 -6.27
N MET A 326 12.81 8.25 -5.95
CA MET A 326 12.97 7.78 -4.57
C MET A 326 14.35 8.02 -3.99
N VAL A 327 15.38 7.89 -4.80
CA VAL A 327 16.76 7.98 -4.32
C VAL A 327 17.30 9.40 -4.30
N GLU A 328 16.66 10.32 -5.01
CA GLU A 328 17.13 11.71 -5.11
C GLU A 328 17.40 12.37 -3.76
N PRO A 329 16.51 12.24 -2.75
CA PRO A 329 16.78 12.81 -1.42
C PRO A 329 17.97 12.19 -0.68
N LEU A 330 18.49 11.04 -1.16
CA LEU A 330 19.64 10.36 -0.55
C LEU A 330 20.99 10.82 -1.07
N ARG A 331 21.02 11.42 -2.25
CA ARG A 331 22.26 11.88 -2.81
C ARG A 331 22.88 12.93 -1.90
N GLY A 332 24.04 12.59 -1.35
CA GLY A 332 24.74 13.44 -0.40
C GLY A 332 24.05 13.62 0.96
N PHE A 333 23.01 12.83 1.26
CA PHE A 333 22.36 12.89 2.57
C PHE A 333 23.33 12.42 3.67
N ASP A 334 23.44 13.22 4.73
CA ASP A 334 24.29 12.91 5.87
C ASP A 334 23.44 12.83 7.16
N TYR A 335 23.34 11.63 7.72
CA TYR A 335 22.64 11.42 9.00
C TYR A 335 23.34 12.08 10.19
N ALA A 336 24.64 12.36 10.06
CA ALA A 336 25.44 13.02 11.08
C ALA A 336 25.42 14.55 10.99
N ASP A 337 24.72 15.11 9.99
CA ASP A 337 24.61 16.56 9.82
C ASP A 337 24.07 17.24 11.09
N PRO A 338 24.71 18.29 11.60
CA PRO A 338 24.27 19.02 12.79
C PRO A 338 22.81 19.54 12.75
N GLN A 339 22.23 19.74 11.57
CA GLN A 339 20.81 20.11 11.45
C GLN A 339 19.86 19.06 12.09
N TRP A 340 20.31 17.81 12.22
CA TRP A 340 19.55 16.73 12.83
C TRP A 340 19.77 16.60 14.35
N ALA A 341 20.58 17.48 14.94
CA ALA A 341 20.84 17.46 16.37
C ALA A 341 19.55 17.59 17.17
N GLY A 342 19.31 16.67 18.10
CA GLY A 342 18.07 16.62 18.89
C GLY A 342 16.87 15.96 18.20
N THR A 343 17.00 15.56 16.93
CA THR A 343 15.97 14.78 16.22
C THR A 343 15.89 13.38 16.81
N SER A 344 14.67 12.88 17.05
CA SER A 344 14.53 11.51 17.55
C SER A 344 15.00 10.50 16.50
N ARG A 345 15.60 9.40 16.97
CA ARG A 345 16.09 8.31 16.10
C ARG A 345 14.99 7.75 15.18
N LEU A 346 13.77 7.68 15.70
CA LEU A 346 12.61 7.23 14.94
C LEU A 346 12.29 8.17 13.78
N HIS A 347 12.38 9.48 14.01
CA HIS A 347 12.15 10.50 13.00
C HIS A 347 13.22 10.47 11.91
N LEU A 348 14.49 10.32 12.31
CA LEU A 348 15.59 10.17 11.34
C LEU A 348 15.38 9.00 10.39
N ILE A 349 14.96 7.84 10.90
CA ILE A 349 14.74 6.65 10.06
C ILE A 349 13.46 6.76 9.22
N HIS A 350 12.36 7.27 9.79
CA HIS A 350 11.06 7.21 9.12
C HIS A 350 10.71 8.44 8.29
N ASP A 351 11.10 9.61 8.71
CA ASP A 351 10.60 10.85 8.11
C ASP A 351 11.68 11.60 7.34
N CYS A 352 12.95 11.50 7.77
CA CYS A 352 14.05 12.18 7.09
C CYS A 352 14.65 11.34 5.96
N SER A 353 14.60 10.00 6.06
CA SER A 353 15.21 9.17 5.02
C SER A 353 14.21 8.39 4.16
N PHE A 354 13.48 7.41 4.72
CA PHE A 354 12.81 6.41 3.86
C PHE A 354 11.51 5.86 4.44
N GLY A 355 10.78 6.66 5.15
CA GLY A 355 9.45 6.28 5.58
C GLY A 355 8.47 6.12 4.42
N PRO A 356 7.28 5.58 4.69
CA PRO A 356 6.21 5.42 3.70
C PRO A 356 5.86 6.70 2.93
N ALA A 357 6.11 7.86 3.53
CA ALA A 357 5.90 9.15 2.90
C ALA A 357 6.85 9.41 1.71
N THR A 358 8.09 8.91 1.75
CA THR A 358 9.05 9.05 0.67
C THR A 358 8.61 8.29 -0.57
N TYR A 359 8.08 7.08 -0.39
CA TYR A 359 7.53 6.26 -1.48
C TYR A 359 6.34 6.93 -2.17
N ALA A 360 5.46 7.56 -1.40
CA ALA A 360 4.32 8.29 -1.94
C ALA A 360 4.76 9.57 -2.66
N LYS A 361 5.71 10.33 -2.10
CA LYS A 361 6.26 11.54 -2.73
C LYS A 361 6.96 11.24 -4.05
N ALA A 362 7.73 10.16 -4.11
CA ALA A 362 8.38 9.74 -5.35
C ALA A 362 7.35 9.41 -6.44
N LEU A 363 6.25 8.77 -6.09
CA LEU A 363 5.18 8.48 -7.02
C LEU A 363 4.47 9.76 -7.50
N GLU A 364 4.21 10.70 -6.58
CA GLU A 364 3.68 12.02 -6.93
C GLU A 364 4.63 12.78 -7.88
N GLN A 365 5.94 12.76 -7.59
CA GLN A 365 6.94 13.41 -8.42
C GLN A 365 6.98 12.84 -9.84
N VAL A 366 6.99 11.52 -9.96
CA VAL A 366 6.99 10.84 -11.26
C VAL A 366 5.72 11.14 -12.06
N CYS A 367 4.56 11.25 -11.40
CA CYS A 367 3.32 11.68 -12.07
C CYS A 367 3.42 13.11 -12.62
N VAL A 368 4.17 14.00 -11.94
CA VAL A 368 4.44 15.36 -12.45
C VAL A 368 5.38 15.32 -13.66
N ASP A 369 6.47 14.56 -13.56
CA ASP A 369 7.55 14.57 -14.55
C ASP A 369 7.18 13.82 -15.83
N GLU A 370 6.52 12.66 -15.70
CA GLU A 370 6.15 11.77 -16.82
C GLU A 370 4.76 12.07 -17.40
N GLY A 371 4.00 12.95 -16.76
CA GLY A 371 2.62 13.23 -17.14
C GLY A 371 1.60 12.27 -16.51
N PRO A 372 0.31 12.44 -16.84
CA PRO A 372 -0.77 11.69 -16.21
C PRO A 372 -0.63 10.19 -16.52
N ALA A 373 -0.47 9.41 -15.47
CA ALA A 373 -0.47 7.96 -15.56
C ALA A 373 -1.84 7.47 -16.02
N GLN A 374 -1.88 6.65 -17.05
CA GLN A 374 -3.07 5.87 -17.35
C GLN A 374 -3.08 4.67 -16.41
N ALA A 375 -4.04 4.63 -15.50
CA ALA A 375 -4.34 3.42 -14.76
C ALA A 375 -4.89 2.39 -15.74
N CYS A 376 -4.04 1.49 -16.22
CA CYS A 376 -4.47 0.38 -17.05
C CYS A 376 -5.26 -0.58 -16.15
N HIS A 377 -6.57 -0.55 -16.27
CA HIS A 377 -7.49 -1.45 -15.59
C HIS A 377 -7.56 -2.83 -16.26
N GLU A 378 -6.53 -3.25 -16.96
CA GLU A 378 -6.47 -4.59 -17.50
C GLU A 378 -6.41 -5.62 -16.37
N HIS A 379 -7.51 -6.07 -16.07
CA HIS A 379 -8.16 -7.31 -15.61
C HIS A 379 -7.34 -8.37 -14.87
N LEU A 380 -6.46 -7.96 -13.95
CA LEU A 380 -6.06 -8.89 -12.92
C LEU A 380 -6.57 -8.34 -11.59
N PRO A 381 -7.52 -8.99 -10.91
CA PRO A 381 -8.13 -8.48 -9.67
C PRO A 381 -7.13 -8.28 -8.52
N LEU A 382 -5.86 -8.61 -8.73
CA LEU A 382 -4.80 -8.60 -7.74
C LEU A 382 -3.64 -7.69 -8.09
N LEU A 383 -3.43 -7.39 -9.34
CA LEU A 383 -2.33 -6.60 -9.85
C LEU A 383 -2.90 -5.37 -10.53
N GLN A 384 -2.60 -4.21 -10.02
CA GLN A 384 -2.90 -2.97 -10.70
C GLN A 384 -1.66 -2.50 -11.42
N GLN A 385 -1.76 -2.40 -12.73
CA GLN A 385 -0.73 -1.80 -13.55
C GLN A 385 -0.99 -0.32 -13.72
N ILE A 386 0.07 0.43 -13.59
CA ILE A 386 0.12 1.84 -13.91
C ILE A 386 1.10 1.97 -15.05
N GLN A 387 0.58 2.40 -16.17
CA GLN A 387 1.40 2.68 -17.34
C GLN A 387 1.72 4.16 -17.39
N PHE A 388 3.00 4.45 -17.30
CA PHE A 388 3.57 5.74 -17.65
C PHE A 388 4.07 5.70 -19.10
N PRO A 389 4.34 6.86 -19.73
CA PRO A 389 4.87 6.89 -21.10
C PRO A 389 6.15 6.06 -21.28
N THR A 390 7.04 6.06 -20.30
CA THR A 390 8.37 5.46 -20.39
C THR A 390 8.53 4.15 -19.61
N PHE A 391 7.65 3.84 -18.65
CA PHE A 391 7.78 2.65 -17.80
C PHE A 391 6.44 2.15 -17.25
N ARG A 392 6.48 1.01 -16.57
CA ARG A 392 5.31 0.38 -15.93
C ARG A 392 5.59 0.10 -14.46
N LEU A 393 4.59 0.38 -13.63
CA LEU A 393 4.55 -0.07 -12.24
C LEU A 393 3.43 -1.08 -12.05
N SER A 394 3.73 -2.15 -11.35
CA SER A 394 2.73 -3.09 -10.88
C SER A 394 2.59 -2.97 -9.38
N LEU A 395 1.38 -2.75 -8.90
CA LEU A 395 1.06 -2.66 -7.47
C LEU A 395 0.37 -3.94 -7.02
N PHE A 396 0.85 -4.51 -5.92
CA PHE A 396 0.37 -5.78 -5.42
C PHE A 396 0.24 -5.80 -3.89
N SER A 397 -0.65 -6.62 -3.36
CA SER A 397 -0.72 -6.84 -1.90
C SER A 397 0.50 -7.61 -1.40
N GLY A 398 1.29 -7.00 -0.52
CA GLY A 398 2.53 -7.58 -0.01
C GLY A 398 2.37 -8.94 0.66
N GLU A 399 1.21 -9.23 1.25
CA GLU A 399 0.93 -10.52 1.88
C GLU A 399 0.87 -11.71 0.88
N ARG A 400 0.81 -11.43 -0.41
CA ARG A 400 0.81 -12.45 -1.47
C ARG A 400 2.21 -12.84 -1.91
N LEU A 401 3.17 -11.92 -1.78
CA LEU A 401 4.57 -12.19 -2.07
C LEU A 401 5.33 -12.67 -0.84
N VAL A 402 5.15 -12.01 0.28
CA VAL A 402 5.99 -12.21 1.46
C VAL A 402 5.16 -12.47 2.70
N VAL A 403 5.68 -13.34 3.56
CA VAL A 403 5.19 -13.58 4.91
C VAL A 403 6.31 -13.22 5.87
N GLY A 404 6.04 -12.30 6.81
CA GLY A 404 7.01 -11.98 7.84
C GLY A 404 7.22 -13.18 8.76
N ALA A 405 8.46 -13.66 8.85
CA ALA A 405 8.85 -14.67 9.83
C ALA A 405 8.90 -14.07 11.27
N GLY A 406 8.84 -12.79 11.35
CA GLY A 406 8.54 -11.90 12.46
C GLY A 406 9.14 -12.30 13.81
N LYS A 407 8.27 -12.72 14.74
CA LYS A 407 8.62 -12.90 16.14
C LYS A 407 9.46 -14.17 16.43
N ASP A 408 9.57 -15.07 15.46
CA ASP A 408 10.24 -16.36 15.64
C ASP A 408 11.75 -16.26 15.41
N LEU A 409 12.22 -15.18 14.78
CA LEU A 409 13.64 -14.94 14.56
C LEU A 409 14.33 -14.44 15.82
N ALA A 410 15.45 -15.08 16.17
CA ALA A 410 16.18 -14.82 17.41
C ALA A 410 16.63 -13.35 17.52
N TYR A 411 17.16 -12.77 16.44
CA TYR A 411 17.64 -11.38 16.44
C TYR A 411 16.51 -10.34 16.61
N LYS A 412 15.25 -10.65 16.29
CA LYS A 412 14.12 -9.74 16.53
C LYS A 412 13.79 -9.55 18.02
N ARG A 413 14.32 -10.43 18.87
CA ARG A 413 14.17 -10.37 20.33
C ARG A 413 15.34 -9.68 21.01
N SER A 414 16.44 -9.43 20.29
CA SER A 414 17.64 -8.78 20.82
C SER A 414 17.53 -7.26 20.85
N SER A 415 18.44 -6.61 21.59
CA SER A 415 18.63 -5.15 21.57
C SER A 415 18.99 -4.59 20.19
N ASP A 416 19.50 -5.44 19.31
CA ASP A 416 19.89 -5.08 17.95
C ASP A 416 18.69 -4.87 17.01
N ASN A 417 17.47 -5.16 17.49
CA ASN A 417 16.26 -4.81 16.74
C ASN A 417 16.12 -3.29 16.68
N TRP A 418 16.10 -2.73 15.48
CA TRP A 418 15.97 -1.28 15.24
C TRP A 418 14.79 -0.63 15.99
N LYS A 419 13.68 -1.35 16.17
CA LYS A 419 12.52 -0.85 16.95
C LYS A 419 12.80 -0.69 18.43
N VAL A 420 13.70 -1.49 18.97
CA VAL A 420 14.17 -1.36 20.35
C VAL A 420 15.15 -0.21 20.42
N TRP A 421 16.13 -0.18 19.53
CA TRP A 421 17.13 0.89 19.40
C TRP A 421 16.50 2.27 19.19
N ALA A 422 15.48 2.40 18.34
CA ALA A 422 14.84 3.68 18.05
C ALA A 422 14.04 4.25 19.23
N ARG A 423 13.73 3.43 20.24
CA ARG A 423 13.00 3.84 21.43
C ARG A 423 13.91 4.09 22.65
N SER A 424 15.15 3.62 22.61
CA SER A 424 16.20 3.87 23.63
C SER A 424 16.86 5.23 23.39
#